data_0636fba72e1f0f67cf0f8df8728469a8
#
_entry.id   0636fba72e1f0f67cf0f8df8728469a8
#
_cell.length_a   1.000
_cell.length_b   1.000
_cell.length_c   1.000
_cell.angle_alpha   90.00
_cell.angle_beta   90.00
_cell.angle_gamma   90.00
#
_symmetry.space_group_name_H-M   'P 1'
#
loop_
_entity.id
_entity.type
_entity.pdbx_description
1 polymer ?
#
loop_
_entity_poly.entity_id
_entity_poly.type
_entity_poly.pdbx_seq_one_letter_code
_entity_poly.pdbx_strand_id
1 'polypeptide(L)'
;MKQIAIGLAFVVLSGCTSTMVVPVVKEALTCSVPTDMLTTCGEPVPIKQGVTFGEVIEVTGRDRDTLRECALRQKSLADAITVCNENIEKHNADIRELNARNAAKQ
;
A
#
# COMPACT_ATOMS: atom_id res chain seq x y z
N MET A 1 49.45 -49.23 45.77
CA MET A 1 49.43 -47.76 45.65
C MET A 1 48.71 -47.41 44.35
N LYS A 2 47.44 -47.13 44.45
CA LYS A 2 46.60 -46.75 43.29
C LYS A 2 46.40 -45.28 43.34
N GLN A 3 47.05 -44.57 42.47
CA GLN A 3 46.76 -43.19 42.20
C GLN A 3 45.56 -43.16 41.25
N ILE A 4 44.39 -42.79 41.76
CA ILE A 4 43.19 -42.58 40.99
C ILE A 4 43.26 -41.15 40.42
N ALA A 5 43.65 -41.08 39.18
CA ALA A 5 43.55 -39.81 38.41
C ALA A 5 42.05 -39.47 38.15
N ILE A 6 41.54 -38.60 38.95
CA ILE A 6 40.22 -38.05 38.72
C ILE A 6 40.35 -37.06 37.56
N GLY A 7 40.09 -37.58 36.36
CA GLY A 7 39.91 -36.73 35.16
C GLY A 7 38.67 -35.87 35.31
N LEU A 8 38.89 -34.61 35.65
CA LEU A 8 37.84 -33.60 35.67
C LEU A 8 37.44 -33.30 34.23
N ALA A 9 36.42 -33.99 33.74
CA ALA A 9 35.81 -33.67 32.46
C ALA A 9 35.07 -32.35 32.61
N PHE A 10 35.72 -31.25 32.27
CA PHE A 10 35.05 -29.96 32.00
C PHE A 10 34.24 -30.15 30.74
N VAL A 11 32.99 -30.53 30.91
CA VAL A 11 31.97 -30.39 29.85
C VAL A 11 31.74 -28.90 29.68
N VAL A 12 32.46 -28.31 28.74
CA VAL A 12 32.18 -26.95 28.27
C VAL A 12 30.84 -27.02 27.56
N LEU A 13 29.77 -26.72 28.29
CA LEU A 13 28.48 -26.39 27.67
C LEU A 13 28.69 -25.07 26.91
N SER A 14 29.21 -25.17 25.69
CA SER A 14 29.11 -24.10 24.73
C SER A 14 27.64 -23.95 24.36
N GLY A 15 26.91 -23.20 25.19
CA GLY A 15 25.57 -22.77 24.86
C GLY A 15 25.63 -21.96 23.55
N CYS A 16 25.11 -22.56 22.47
CA CYS A 16 24.84 -21.80 21.26
C CYS A 16 23.81 -20.74 21.63
N THR A 17 24.30 -19.55 21.95
CA THR A 17 23.47 -18.35 21.94
C THR A 17 23.15 -18.07 20.48
N SER A 18 22.12 -18.75 19.95
CA SER A 18 21.52 -18.35 18.69
C SER A 18 20.86 -16.98 18.94
N THR A 19 21.55 -15.93 18.57
CA THR A 19 20.96 -14.60 18.47
C THR A 19 19.87 -14.67 17.41
N MET A 20 18.64 -14.81 17.86
CA MET A 20 17.47 -14.80 17.01
C MET A 20 17.33 -13.37 16.50
N VAL A 21 17.87 -13.09 15.31
CA VAL A 21 17.69 -11.80 14.67
C VAL A 21 16.22 -11.73 14.26
N VAL A 22 15.42 -11.00 15.03
CA VAL A 22 14.03 -10.73 14.70
C VAL A 22 14.03 -9.68 13.59
N PRO A 23 13.56 -10.02 12.38
CA PRO A 23 13.53 -9.04 11.30
C PRO A 23 12.57 -7.90 11.65
N VAL A 24 13.06 -6.67 11.50
CA VAL A 24 12.21 -5.48 11.59
C VAL A 24 11.36 -5.40 10.34
N VAL A 25 10.05 -5.44 10.48
CA VAL A 25 9.12 -5.31 9.36
C VAL A 25 9.02 -3.85 8.96
N LYS A 26 9.21 -3.58 7.67
CA LYS A 26 9.08 -2.22 7.12
C LYS A 26 7.61 -1.83 6.95
N GLU A 27 7.33 -0.57 7.23
CA GLU A 27 6.02 0.01 7.00
C GLU A 27 5.74 0.19 5.50
N ALA A 28 4.47 0.06 5.08
CA ALA A 28 4.03 0.41 3.73
C ALA A 28 3.95 1.95 3.60
N LEU A 29 4.39 2.49 2.48
CA LEU A 29 4.54 3.93 2.32
C LEU A 29 3.48 4.58 1.42
N THR A 30 2.95 3.85 0.42
CA THR A 30 2.07 4.44 -0.61
C THR A 30 1.03 3.46 -1.11
N CYS A 31 -0.11 4.01 -1.54
CA CYS A 31 -1.13 3.26 -2.28
C CYS A 31 -0.72 3.15 -3.74
N SER A 32 -0.86 1.95 -4.33
CA SER A 32 -0.73 1.76 -5.77
C SER A 32 -2.06 2.09 -6.44
N VAL A 33 -2.06 3.06 -7.35
CA VAL A 33 -3.22 3.42 -8.14
C VAL A 33 -3.16 2.71 -9.50
N PRO A 34 -4.20 1.97 -9.90
CA PRO A 34 -4.26 1.36 -11.23
C PRO A 34 -4.18 2.42 -12.33
N THR A 35 -3.41 2.12 -13.39
CA THR A 35 -3.15 3.07 -14.48
C THR A 35 -4.40 3.42 -15.29
N ASP A 36 -5.37 2.52 -15.37
CA ASP A 36 -6.68 2.74 -16.01
C ASP A 36 -7.52 3.81 -15.28
N MET A 37 -7.34 3.95 -13.97
CA MET A 37 -7.99 5.01 -13.20
C MET A 37 -7.34 6.39 -13.39
N LEU A 38 -6.11 6.44 -13.88
CA LEU A 38 -5.38 7.68 -14.15
C LEU A 38 -5.63 8.24 -15.54
N THR A 39 -6.54 7.65 -16.32
CA THR A 39 -6.89 8.12 -17.65
C THR A 39 -7.48 9.52 -17.58
N THR A 40 -6.99 10.42 -18.43
CA THR A 40 -7.53 11.78 -18.53
C THR A 40 -8.97 11.78 -19.00
N CYS A 41 -9.73 12.80 -18.61
CA CYS A 41 -11.08 13.01 -19.14
C CYS A 41 -11.00 13.33 -20.63
N GLY A 42 -12.01 12.89 -21.41
CA GLY A 42 -12.11 13.23 -22.81
C GLY A 42 -12.24 14.74 -23.03
N GLU A 43 -11.71 15.22 -24.13
CA GLU A 43 -11.84 16.62 -24.52
C GLU A 43 -13.25 16.91 -25.02
N PRO A 44 -13.81 18.13 -24.78
CA PRO A 44 -15.10 18.55 -25.33
C PRO A 44 -15.08 18.51 -26.84
N VAL A 45 -16.22 18.14 -27.45
CA VAL A 45 -16.34 18.15 -28.90
C VAL A 45 -16.38 19.58 -29.42
N PRO A 46 -15.49 20.00 -30.32
CA PRO A 46 -15.48 21.36 -30.83
C PRO A 46 -16.75 21.62 -31.70
N ILE A 47 -17.45 22.71 -31.40
CA ILE A 47 -18.59 23.15 -32.16
C ILE A 47 -18.11 23.89 -33.42
N LYS A 48 -18.43 23.38 -34.60
CA LYS A 48 -18.06 23.99 -35.88
C LYS A 48 -19.01 25.17 -36.22
N GLN A 49 -18.54 26.11 -37.05
CA GLN A 49 -19.42 27.16 -37.56
C GLN A 49 -20.45 26.58 -38.53
N GLY A 50 -21.69 27.09 -38.51
CA GLY A 50 -22.77 26.66 -39.38
C GLY A 50 -23.55 25.42 -38.96
N VAL A 51 -23.31 24.91 -37.74
CA VAL A 51 -24.11 23.81 -37.17
C VAL A 51 -25.52 24.25 -36.85
N THR A 52 -26.46 23.32 -36.98
CA THR A 52 -27.86 23.54 -36.60
C THR A 52 -28.04 23.48 -35.08
N PHE A 53 -29.15 24.05 -34.59
CA PHE A 53 -29.50 23.98 -33.18
C PHE A 53 -29.61 22.52 -32.66
N GLY A 54 -30.16 21.61 -33.50
CA GLY A 54 -30.25 20.20 -33.16
C GLY A 54 -28.87 19.54 -32.95
N GLU A 55 -27.90 19.84 -33.81
CA GLU A 55 -26.52 19.34 -33.70
C GLU A 55 -25.84 19.88 -32.45
N VAL A 56 -26.07 21.13 -32.06
CA VAL A 56 -25.54 21.70 -30.80
C VAL A 56 -26.10 20.95 -29.60
N ILE A 57 -27.38 20.65 -29.58
CA ILE A 57 -28.00 19.88 -28.49
C ILE A 57 -27.39 18.47 -28.39
N GLU A 58 -27.19 17.81 -29.53
CA GLU A 58 -26.59 16.46 -29.56
C GLU A 58 -25.13 16.46 -29.05
N VAL A 59 -24.31 17.43 -29.50
CA VAL A 59 -22.92 17.58 -29.03
C VAL A 59 -22.88 17.86 -27.54
N THR A 60 -23.73 18.78 -27.05
CA THR A 60 -23.82 19.12 -25.64
C THR A 60 -24.24 17.91 -24.79
N GLY A 61 -25.16 17.09 -25.32
CA GLY A 61 -25.57 15.84 -24.66
C GLY A 61 -24.40 14.89 -24.49
N ARG A 62 -23.63 14.63 -25.55
CA ARG A 62 -22.43 13.77 -25.51
C ARG A 62 -21.37 14.31 -24.57
N ASP A 63 -21.09 15.59 -24.59
CA ASP A 63 -20.12 16.21 -23.70
C ASP A 63 -20.51 16.05 -22.22
N ARG A 64 -21.81 16.23 -21.92
CA ARG A 64 -22.33 16.00 -20.56
C ARG A 64 -22.19 14.57 -20.10
N ASP A 65 -22.45 13.59 -20.96
CA ASP A 65 -22.27 12.18 -20.62
C ASP A 65 -20.79 11.85 -20.37
N THR A 66 -19.90 12.30 -21.24
CA THR A 66 -18.44 12.16 -21.06
C THR A 66 -17.96 12.78 -19.75
N LEU A 67 -18.43 13.98 -19.43
CA LEU A 67 -18.10 14.67 -18.19
C LEU A 67 -18.62 13.92 -16.95
N ARG A 68 -19.83 13.38 -17.04
CA ARG A 68 -20.43 12.58 -15.96
C ARG A 68 -19.64 11.30 -15.70
N GLU A 69 -19.25 10.56 -16.74
CA GLU A 69 -18.42 9.37 -16.60
C GLU A 69 -17.07 9.69 -15.97
N CYS A 70 -16.44 10.78 -16.39
CA CYS A 70 -15.20 11.25 -15.82
C CYS A 70 -15.34 11.61 -14.33
N ALA A 71 -16.38 12.33 -13.96
CA ALA A 71 -16.66 12.68 -12.57
C ALA A 71 -16.89 11.46 -11.69
N LEU A 72 -17.60 10.44 -12.19
CA LEU A 72 -17.79 9.17 -11.47
C LEU A 72 -16.47 8.43 -11.28
N ARG A 73 -15.61 8.40 -12.29
CA ARG A 73 -14.29 7.79 -12.20
C ARG A 73 -13.39 8.49 -11.17
N GLN A 74 -13.36 9.82 -11.21
CA GLN A 74 -12.61 10.62 -10.23
C GLN A 74 -13.11 10.39 -8.80
N LYS A 75 -14.43 10.32 -8.62
CA LYS A 75 -15.00 10.01 -7.31
C LYS A 75 -14.57 8.63 -6.82
N SER A 76 -14.68 7.60 -7.66
CA SER A 76 -14.24 6.25 -7.32
C SER A 76 -12.77 6.19 -6.98
N LEU A 77 -11.92 6.94 -7.69
CA LEU A 77 -10.49 7.04 -7.39
C LEU A 77 -10.23 7.69 -6.03
N ALA A 78 -10.91 8.79 -5.73
CA ALA A 78 -10.79 9.47 -4.45
C ALA A 78 -11.22 8.57 -3.29
N ASP A 79 -12.34 7.87 -3.43
CA ASP A 79 -12.83 6.91 -2.44
C ASP A 79 -11.82 5.76 -2.24
N ALA A 80 -11.29 5.20 -3.33
CA ALA A 80 -10.28 4.12 -3.26
C ALA A 80 -8.98 4.56 -2.58
N ILE A 81 -8.49 5.77 -2.88
CA ILE A 81 -7.29 6.33 -2.22
C ILE A 81 -7.53 6.52 -0.73
N THR A 82 -8.70 7.03 -0.35
CA THR A 82 -9.06 7.22 1.06
C THR A 82 -9.02 5.89 1.82
N VAL A 83 -9.72 4.87 1.32
CA VAL A 83 -9.75 3.54 1.92
C VAL A 83 -8.34 2.91 1.98
N CYS A 84 -7.56 3.08 0.92
CA CYS A 84 -6.19 2.58 0.86
C CYS A 84 -5.31 3.25 1.93
N ASN A 85 -5.38 4.57 2.08
CA ASN A 85 -4.60 5.31 3.10
C ASN A 85 -4.98 4.88 4.52
N GLU A 86 -6.27 4.71 4.81
CA GLU A 86 -6.74 4.20 6.11
C GLU A 86 -6.19 2.80 6.41
N ASN A 87 -6.19 1.91 5.41
CA ASN A 87 -5.65 0.57 5.55
C ASN A 87 -4.13 0.57 5.77
N ILE A 88 -3.40 1.43 5.05
CA ILE A 88 -1.95 1.60 5.24
C ILE A 88 -1.65 2.09 6.65
N GLU A 89 -2.37 3.10 7.12
CA GLU A 89 -2.13 3.67 8.46
C GLU A 89 -2.39 2.64 9.54
N LYS A 90 -3.49 1.87 9.43
CA LYS A 90 -3.78 0.77 10.34
C LYS A 90 -2.68 -0.31 10.30
N HIS A 91 -2.29 -0.74 9.11
CA HIS A 91 -1.23 -1.74 8.93
C HIS A 91 0.10 -1.26 9.53
N ASN A 92 0.47 -0.01 9.29
CA ASN A 92 1.69 0.57 9.84
C ASN A 92 1.64 0.69 11.37
N ALA A 93 0.48 0.97 11.94
CA ALA A 93 0.29 0.96 13.40
C ALA A 93 0.51 -0.44 13.98
N ASP A 94 -0.05 -1.47 13.35
CA ASP A 94 0.12 -2.88 13.76
C ASP A 94 1.61 -3.30 13.67
N ILE A 95 2.32 -2.88 12.60
CA ILE A 95 3.76 -3.14 12.42
C ILE A 95 4.58 -2.45 13.51
N ARG A 96 4.29 -1.19 13.83
CA ARG A 96 4.98 -0.45 14.90
C ARG A 96 4.80 -1.14 16.24
N GLU A 97 3.59 -1.59 16.55
CA GLU A 97 3.31 -2.33 17.78
C GLU A 97 4.06 -3.68 17.82
N LEU A 98 4.08 -4.40 16.70
CA LEU A 98 4.82 -5.67 16.59
C LEU A 98 6.32 -5.46 16.80
N ASN A 99 6.91 -4.46 16.15
CA ASN A 99 8.32 -4.13 16.29
C ASN A 99 8.67 -3.73 17.74
N ALA A 100 7.80 -2.95 18.40
CA ALA A 100 7.99 -2.56 19.79
C ALA A 100 7.94 -3.75 20.73
N ARG A 101 6.99 -4.69 20.53
CA ARG A 101 6.93 -5.94 21.32
C ARG A 101 8.15 -6.82 21.11
N ASN A 102 8.69 -6.87 19.90
CA ASN A 102 9.89 -7.65 19.59
C ASN A 102 11.14 -7.02 20.22
N ALA A 103 11.26 -5.71 20.20
CA ALA A 103 12.36 -4.99 20.85
C ALA A 103 12.36 -5.16 22.37
N ALA A 104 11.19 -5.24 23.00
CA ALA A 104 11.08 -5.44 24.45
C ALA A 104 11.46 -6.86 24.92
N LYS A 105 11.63 -7.82 24.01
CA LYS A 105 12.00 -9.21 24.31
C LYS A 105 13.50 -9.48 24.16
N GLN A 106 14.27 -8.51 23.68
CA GLN A 106 15.74 -8.60 23.53
C GLN A 106 16.44 -8.01 24.74
#